data_6b6c2598356bd2728c00a15a3b635e66
#
_entry.id   6b6c2598356bd2728c00a15a3b635e66
#
_cell.length_a   1.000
_cell.length_b   1.000
_cell.length_c   1.000
_cell.angle_alpha   90.00
_cell.angle_beta   90.00
_cell.angle_gamma   90.00
#
_symmetry.space_group_name_H-M   'P 1'
#
loop_
_entity.id
_entity.type
_entity.pdbx_description
1 polymer ?
#
loop_
_entity_poly.entity_id
_entity_poly.type
_entity_poly.pdbx_seq_one_letter_code
_entity_poly.pdbx_strand_id
1 'polypeptide(L)'
;MQHLSRIQIIHCDLKPENILFTDEGHTAVKIIDFGSACTEFKSGFVYVQSRFYRSPEVVLGLPYDQAVDMWSFGCILAELVTGRPLFPAVDEHELLELFIVRIGMPPEEMINKCNKRRHFFDGNRRLIRSRRSRVPKGSSERSDPIRSALYSEDDDDFIDFVEVSSY
;
A
#
# COMPACT_ATOMS: atom_id res chain seq x y z
N MET A 1 6.41 4.83 13.97
CA MET A 1 6.08 3.40 13.82
C MET A 1 6.44 2.57 15.07
N GLN A 2 7.68 2.55 15.54
CA GLN A 2 8.11 1.74 16.71
C GLN A 2 7.24 1.92 17.97
N HIS A 3 6.79 3.14 18.27
CA HIS A 3 5.93 3.39 19.43
C HIS A 3 4.56 2.74 19.28
N LEU A 4 3.91 2.89 18.14
CA LEU A 4 2.61 2.27 17.84
C LEU A 4 2.70 0.74 17.94
N SER A 5 3.79 0.16 17.41
CA SER A 5 4.05 -1.27 17.50
C SER A 5 4.14 -1.76 18.94
N ARG A 6 4.86 -1.05 19.81
CA ARG A 6 4.97 -1.42 21.23
C ARG A 6 3.66 -1.42 22.00
N ILE A 7 2.73 -0.53 21.63
CA ILE A 7 1.41 -0.43 22.28
C ILE A 7 0.32 -1.18 21.50
N GLN A 8 0.71 -1.97 20.48
CA GLN A 8 -0.16 -2.82 19.66
C GLN A 8 -1.34 -2.06 19.02
N ILE A 9 -1.10 -0.83 18.59
CA ILE A 9 -2.05 -0.02 17.84
C ILE A 9 -1.66 -0.02 16.37
N ILE A 10 -2.65 -0.27 15.51
CA ILE A 10 -2.60 -0.10 14.07
C ILE A 10 -3.35 1.21 13.76
N HIS A 11 -2.69 2.13 13.07
CA HIS A 11 -3.29 3.44 12.75
C HIS A 11 -4.39 3.32 11.70
N CYS A 12 -4.19 2.46 10.70
CA CYS A 12 -5.14 2.13 9.63
C CYS A 12 -5.50 3.27 8.66
N ASP A 13 -4.91 4.45 8.75
CA ASP A 13 -5.11 5.54 7.78
C ASP A 13 -3.89 6.47 7.70
N LEU A 14 -2.69 5.88 7.63
CA LEU A 14 -1.48 6.65 7.37
C LEU A 14 -1.49 7.18 5.94
N LYS A 15 -1.30 8.50 5.81
CA LYS A 15 -1.21 9.25 4.57
C LYS A 15 -0.52 10.60 4.84
N PRO A 16 -0.03 11.31 3.83
CA PRO A 16 0.66 12.60 4.03
C PRO A 16 -0.16 13.60 4.84
N GLU A 17 -1.49 13.65 4.63
CA GLU A 17 -2.40 14.57 5.33
C GLU A 17 -2.48 14.32 6.85
N ASN A 18 -2.13 13.10 7.30
CA ASN A 18 -2.15 12.71 8.70
C ASN A 18 -0.75 12.78 9.37
N ILE A 19 0.24 13.37 8.69
CA ILE A 19 1.59 13.59 9.20
C ILE A 19 1.86 15.09 9.16
N LEU A 20 1.88 15.73 10.33
CA LEU A 20 2.05 17.17 10.43
C LEU A 20 3.41 17.52 11.00
N PHE A 21 4.00 18.60 10.50
CA PHE A 21 5.14 19.23 11.17
C PHE A 21 4.71 19.87 12.49
N THR A 22 5.53 19.73 13.51
CA THR A 22 5.27 20.30 14.85
C THR A 22 6.01 21.60 15.12
N ASP A 23 6.94 21.96 14.25
CA ASP A 23 7.80 23.14 14.37
C ASP A 23 7.97 23.83 13.00
N GLU A 24 8.27 25.13 13.03
CA GLU A 24 8.53 25.94 11.82
C GLU A 24 9.79 25.49 11.05
N GLY A 25 10.74 24.85 11.75
CA GLY A 25 11.96 24.31 11.15
C GLY A 25 11.75 22.99 10.40
N HIS A 26 10.55 22.42 10.42
CA HIS A 26 10.22 21.12 9.79
C HIS A 26 11.13 19.97 10.25
N THR A 27 11.59 20.02 11.50
CA THR A 27 12.54 19.02 12.05
C THR A 27 11.86 17.88 12.79
N ALA A 28 10.58 18.05 13.16
CA ALA A 28 9.80 17.05 13.86
C ALA A 28 8.41 16.88 13.25
N VAL A 29 7.89 15.67 13.29
CA VAL A 29 6.56 15.32 12.77
C VAL A 29 5.70 14.68 13.85
N LYS A 30 4.39 14.83 13.69
CA LYS A 30 3.38 14.19 14.53
C LYS A 30 2.33 13.51 13.66
N ILE A 31 2.04 12.26 14.00
CA ILE A 31 0.92 11.53 13.40
C ILE A 31 -0.36 11.96 14.10
N ILE A 32 -1.39 12.23 13.32
CA ILE A 32 -2.72 12.65 13.77
C ILE A 32 -3.81 11.74 13.21
N ASP A 33 -5.05 11.93 13.64
CA ASP A 33 -6.25 11.24 13.17
C ASP A 33 -6.24 9.70 13.40
N PHE A 34 -6.40 9.33 14.65
CA PHE A 34 -6.55 7.94 15.09
C PHE A 34 -8.00 7.44 15.00
N GLY A 35 -8.87 8.12 14.24
CA GLY A 35 -10.29 7.76 14.12
C GLY A 35 -10.54 6.38 13.52
N SER A 36 -9.62 5.89 12.70
CA SER A 36 -9.65 4.55 12.10
C SER A 36 -8.78 3.52 12.83
N ALA A 37 -8.10 3.93 13.90
CA ALA A 37 -7.15 3.07 14.58
C ALA A 37 -7.83 1.89 15.29
N CYS A 38 -7.16 0.76 15.28
CA CYS A 38 -7.61 -0.43 16.00
C CYS A 38 -6.44 -1.10 16.74
N THR A 39 -6.78 -2.01 17.64
CA THR A 39 -5.78 -2.91 18.23
C THR A 39 -5.61 -4.13 17.35
N GLU A 40 -4.43 -4.71 17.33
CA GLU A 40 -4.09 -5.91 16.56
C GLU A 40 -5.09 -7.07 16.78
N PHE A 41 -5.60 -7.22 18.01
CA PHE A 41 -6.60 -8.25 18.36
C PHE A 41 -8.00 -7.98 17.79
N LYS A 42 -8.28 -6.78 17.29
CA LYS A 42 -9.57 -6.37 16.72
C LYS A 42 -9.50 -6.11 15.23
N SER A 43 -8.38 -6.44 14.59
CA SER A 43 -8.22 -6.36 13.15
C SER A 43 -9.19 -7.34 12.50
N GLY A 44 -10.36 -6.85 12.12
CA GLY A 44 -11.37 -7.59 11.36
C GLY A 44 -11.33 -7.18 9.90
N PHE A 45 -12.14 -7.87 9.07
CA PHE A 45 -12.30 -7.51 7.65
C PHE A 45 -13.04 -6.17 7.48
N VAL A 46 -12.41 -5.09 7.93
CA VAL A 46 -12.93 -3.73 7.79
C VAL A 46 -12.21 -3.07 6.62
N TYR A 47 -12.98 -2.34 5.82
CA TYR A 47 -12.45 -1.51 4.76
C TYR A 47 -11.72 -0.32 5.37
N VAL A 48 -10.40 -0.44 5.50
CA VAL A 48 -9.52 0.56 6.11
C VAL A 48 -8.51 1.11 5.10
N GLN A 49 -7.75 2.09 5.51
CA GLN A 49 -6.74 2.82 4.76
C GLN A 49 -7.30 3.63 3.57
N SER A 50 -6.73 4.79 3.36
CA SER A 50 -6.94 5.59 2.15
C SER A 50 -6.37 4.86 0.93
N ARG A 51 -7.09 4.86 -0.19
CA ARG A 51 -6.86 3.96 -1.33
C ARG A 51 -5.42 3.93 -1.84
N PHE A 52 -4.77 5.06 -1.99
CA PHE A 52 -3.41 5.13 -2.55
C PHE A 52 -2.34 4.52 -1.63
N TYR A 53 -2.67 4.39 -0.34
CA TYR A 53 -1.80 3.87 0.72
C TYR A 53 -2.29 2.53 1.27
N ARG A 54 -3.31 1.93 0.62
CA ARG A 54 -3.93 0.67 1.06
C ARG A 54 -3.08 -0.52 0.68
N SER A 55 -2.85 -1.40 1.66
CA SER A 55 -2.05 -2.60 1.49
C SER A 55 -2.77 -3.72 0.71
N PRO A 56 -2.01 -4.64 0.08
CA PRO A 56 -2.58 -5.75 -0.68
C PRO A 56 -3.52 -6.63 0.14
N GLU A 57 -3.17 -6.94 1.40
CA GLU A 57 -3.99 -7.77 2.28
C GLU A 57 -5.35 -7.13 2.57
N VAL A 58 -5.41 -5.81 2.74
CA VAL A 58 -6.67 -5.10 2.93
C VAL A 58 -7.50 -5.09 1.64
N VAL A 59 -6.87 -4.86 0.49
CA VAL A 59 -7.54 -4.93 -0.83
C VAL A 59 -8.15 -6.32 -1.03
N LEU A 60 -7.38 -7.37 -0.76
CA LEU A 60 -7.79 -8.77 -0.95
C LEU A 60 -8.77 -9.26 0.14
N GLY A 61 -8.99 -8.48 1.19
CA GLY A 61 -9.87 -8.84 2.30
C GLY A 61 -9.30 -9.95 3.18
N LEU A 62 -7.99 -9.94 3.37
CA LEU A 62 -7.27 -10.85 4.27
C LEU A 62 -7.20 -10.28 5.69
N PRO A 63 -6.95 -11.10 6.70
CA PRO A 63 -6.53 -10.63 8.01
C PRO A 63 -5.27 -9.77 7.87
N TYR A 64 -5.16 -8.72 8.66
CA TYR A 64 -4.04 -7.81 8.64
C TYR A 64 -3.55 -7.52 10.07
N ASP A 65 -2.31 -7.06 10.16
CA ASP A 65 -1.64 -6.64 11.39
C ASP A 65 -1.00 -5.25 11.21
N GLN A 66 0.02 -4.96 12.00
CA GLN A 66 0.73 -3.68 11.93
C GLN A 66 1.52 -3.46 10.62
N ALA A 67 1.74 -4.50 9.83
CA ALA A 67 2.43 -4.40 8.55
C ALA A 67 1.68 -3.48 7.57
N VAL A 68 0.35 -3.36 7.68
CA VAL A 68 -0.43 -2.44 6.83
C VAL A 68 -0.02 -0.98 6.99
N ASP A 69 0.38 -0.57 8.19
CA ASP A 69 0.89 0.79 8.42
C ASP A 69 2.31 0.97 7.85
N MET A 70 3.13 -0.08 7.83
CA MET A 70 4.46 -0.05 7.19
C MET A 70 4.32 0.06 5.68
N TRP A 71 3.38 -0.66 5.06
CA TRP A 71 3.03 -0.49 3.67
C TRP A 71 2.66 0.97 3.33
N SER A 72 1.72 1.55 4.10
CA SER A 72 1.33 2.96 3.92
C SER A 72 2.53 3.90 4.06
N PHE A 73 3.40 3.63 5.03
CA PHE A 73 4.60 4.43 5.25
C PHE A 73 5.57 4.34 4.07
N GLY A 74 5.80 3.16 3.49
CA GLY A 74 6.58 3.01 2.26
C GLY A 74 6.01 3.82 1.10
N CYS A 75 4.68 3.78 0.90
CA CYS A 75 4.00 4.59 -0.12
C CYS A 75 4.20 6.10 0.09
N ILE A 76 4.13 6.57 1.35
CA ILE A 76 4.33 7.97 1.72
C ILE A 76 5.77 8.40 1.41
N LEU A 77 6.76 7.59 1.78
CA LEU A 77 8.17 7.90 1.50
C LEU A 77 8.43 8.01 -0.01
N ALA A 78 7.90 7.07 -0.79
CA ALA A 78 8.01 7.13 -2.26
C ALA A 78 7.37 8.42 -2.82
N GLU A 79 6.22 8.82 -2.28
CA GLU A 79 5.54 10.05 -2.69
C GLU A 79 6.30 11.30 -2.30
N LEU A 80 6.91 11.35 -1.12
CA LEU A 80 7.74 12.48 -0.67
C LEU A 80 8.93 12.70 -1.60
N VAL A 81 9.52 11.63 -2.11
CA VAL A 81 10.66 11.69 -3.03
C VAL A 81 10.22 12.07 -4.43
N THR A 82 9.16 11.44 -4.94
CA THR A 82 8.75 11.59 -6.35
C THR A 82 7.76 12.74 -6.59
N GLY A 83 7.15 13.25 -5.53
CA GLY A 83 6.07 14.24 -5.61
C GLY A 83 4.75 13.67 -6.15
N ARG A 84 4.61 12.34 -6.26
CA ARG A 84 3.42 11.67 -6.82
C ARG A 84 3.11 10.40 -6.03
N PRO A 85 1.81 10.10 -5.79
CA PRO A 85 1.42 8.83 -5.15
C PRO A 85 1.98 7.62 -5.90
N LEU A 86 2.50 6.65 -5.16
CA LEU A 86 3.06 5.42 -5.75
C LEU A 86 1.98 4.60 -6.47
N PHE A 87 0.76 4.54 -5.94
CA PHE A 87 -0.36 3.75 -6.48
C PHE A 87 -1.62 4.61 -6.66
N PRO A 88 -1.67 5.54 -7.65
CA PRO A 88 -2.77 6.49 -7.83
C PRO A 88 -3.99 5.85 -8.51
N ALA A 89 -4.58 4.82 -7.93
CA ALA A 89 -5.66 4.02 -8.51
C ALA A 89 -7.04 4.67 -8.43
N VAL A 90 -7.87 4.53 -9.46
CA VAL A 90 -9.26 5.01 -9.47
C VAL A 90 -10.20 4.09 -8.70
N ASP A 91 -9.88 2.79 -8.63
CA ASP A 91 -10.63 1.78 -7.87
C ASP A 91 -9.71 0.64 -7.38
N GLU A 92 -10.27 -0.36 -6.68
CA GLU A 92 -9.48 -1.48 -6.14
C GLU A 92 -8.93 -2.42 -7.22
N HIS A 93 -9.60 -2.54 -8.37
CA HIS A 93 -9.09 -3.36 -9.48
C HIS A 93 -7.84 -2.72 -10.09
N GLU A 94 -7.87 -1.41 -10.36
CA GLU A 94 -6.68 -0.70 -10.85
C GLU A 94 -5.57 -0.70 -9.79
N LEU A 95 -5.91 -0.62 -8.50
CA LEU A 95 -4.93 -0.69 -7.43
C LEU A 95 -4.17 -2.03 -7.47
N LEU A 96 -4.89 -3.14 -7.61
CA LEU A 96 -4.29 -4.46 -7.71
C LEU A 96 -3.51 -4.63 -9.04
N GLU A 97 -3.97 -4.03 -10.15
CA GLU A 97 -3.20 -3.97 -11.39
C GLU A 97 -1.86 -3.25 -11.19
N LEU A 98 -1.87 -2.09 -10.50
CA LEU A 98 -0.66 -1.33 -10.20
C LEU A 98 0.31 -2.12 -9.31
N PHE A 99 -0.20 -2.87 -8.33
CA PHE A 99 0.65 -3.76 -7.53
C PHE A 99 1.34 -4.80 -8.42
N ILE A 100 0.59 -5.47 -9.30
CA ILE A 100 1.15 -6.50 -10.18
C ILE A 100 2.22 -5.91 -11.11
N VAL A 101 1.94 -4.75 -11.69
CA VAL A 101 2.87 -4.10 -12.63
C VAL A 101 4.14 -3.63 -11.95
N ARG A 102 4.07 -3.17 -10.69
CA ARG A 102 5.21 -2.60 -9.96
C ARG A 102 5.97 -3.61 -9.12
N ILE A 103 5.25 -4.50 -8.43
CA ILE A 103 5.81 -5.40 -7.43
C ILE A 103 5.79 -6.84 -7.94
N GLY A 104 4.72 -7.23 -8.62
CA GLY A 104 4.46 -8.59 -9.10
C GLY A 104 3.15 -9.15 -8.58
N MET A 105 2.83 -10.37 -9.03
CA MET A 105 1.63 -11.08 -8.56
C MET A 105 1.70 -11.33 -7.05
N PRO A 106 0.60 -11.12 -6.31
CA PRO A 106 0.53 -11.56 -4.93
C PRO A 106 0.83 -13.05 -4.82
N PRO A 107 1.48 -13.49 -3.73
CA PRO A 107 1.75 -14.91 -3.49
C PRO A 107 0.50 -15.78 -3.63
N GLU A 108 0.65 -16.98 -4.17
CA GLU A 108 -0.48 -17.89 -4.41
C GLU A 108 -1.28 -18.17 -3.14
N GLU A 109 -0.60 -18.20 -2.00
CA GLU A 109 -1.22 -18.37 -0.69
C GLU A 109 -2.18 -17.22 -0.35
N MET A 110 -1.82 -15.97 -0.63
CA MET A 110 -2.68 -14.80 -0.46
C MET A 110 -3.91 -14.88 -1.37
N ILE A 111 -3.71 -15.23 -2.64
CA ILE A 111 -4.81 -15.37 -3.62
C ILE A 111 -5.77 -16.47 -3.18
N ASN A 112 -5.27 -17.59 -2.66
CA ASN A 112 -6.11 -18.72 -2.22
C ASN A 112 -6.90 -18.39 -0.95
N LYS A 113 -6.36 -17.60 -0.04
CA LYS A 113 -7.03 -17.11 1.18
C LYS A 113 -7.93 -15.90 0.94
N CYS A 114 -7.87 -15.28 -0.24
CA CYS A 114 -8.59 -14.05 -0.57
C CYS A 114 -10.11 -14.27 -0.51
N ASN A 115 -10.78 -13.60 0.42
CA ASN A 115 -12.24 -13.66 0.54
C ASN A 115 -12.94 -13.00 -0.66
N LYS A 116 -12.30 -12.03 -1.30
CA LYS A 116 -12.80 -11.32 -2.49
C LYS A 116 -12.28 -11.94 -3.80
N ARG A 117 -11.80 -13.18 -3.80
CA ARG A 117 -11.14 -13.80 -4.97
C ARG A 117 -11.95 -13.69 -6.26
N ARG A 118 -13.26 -14.01 -6.22
CA ARG A 118 -14.15 -13.94 -7.39
C ARG A 118 -14.43 -12.52 -7.87
N HIS A 119 -14.17 -11.54 -7.01
CA HIS A 119 -14.29 -10.14 -7.37
C HIS A 119 -13.09 -9.68 -8.19
N PHE A 120 -11.88 -10.13 -7.85
CA PHE A 120 -10.65 -9.70 -8.49
C PHE A 120 -10.11 -10.63 -9.57
N PHE A 121 -10.41 -11.93 -9.48
CA PHE A 121 -9.82 -12.94 -10.37
C PHE A 121 -10.90 -13.77 -11.08
N ASP A 122 -10.69 -14.04 -12.36
CA ASP A 122 -11.52 -14.95 -13.16
C ASP A 122 -11.28 -16.42 -12.81
N GLY A 123 -12.01 -17.33 -13.49
CA GLY A 123 -11.88 -18.79 -13.32
C GLY A 123 -10.48 -19.33 -13.64
N ASN A 124 -9.70 -18.60 -14.43
CA ASN A 124 -8.32 -18.94 -14.83
C ASN A 124 -7.28 -18.21 -13.97
N ARG A 125 -7.68 -17.64 -12.82
CA ARG A 125 -6.84 -16.84 -11.91
C ARG A 125 -6.22 -15.60 -12.55
N ARG A 126 -6.80 -15.08 -13.63
CA ARG A 126 -6.37 -13.82 -14.25
C ARG A 126 -7.09 -12.66 -13.56
N LEU A 127 -6.37 -11.56 -13.35
CA LEU A 127 -6.95 -10.37 -12.79
C LEU A 127 -8.05 -9.81 -13.70
N ILE A 128 -9.20 -9.52 -13.10
CA ILE A 128 -10.30 -8.80 -13.74
C ILE A 128 -9.94 -7.32 -13.72
N ARG A 129 -9.67 -6.74 -14.87
CA ARG A 129 -9.26 -5.34 -14.99
C ARG A 129 -10.39 -4.38 -14.70
N SER A 130 -10.02 -3.23 -14.11
CA SER A 130 -10.92 -2.08 -14.03
C SER A 130 -11.32 -1.60 -15.43
N ARG A 131 -12.61 -1.27 -15.61
CA ARG A 131 -13.08 -0.62 -16.84
C ARG A 131 -12.51 0.79 -17.02
N ARG A 132 -12.06 1.42 -15.92
CA ARG A 132 -11.47 2.76 -15.88
C ARG A 132 -9.96 2.75 -15.75
N SER A 133 -9.36 1.56 -15.83
CA SER A 133 -7.90 1.40 -15.64
C SER A 133 -7.12 2.25 -16.63
N ARG A 134 -6.15 2.97 -16.08
CA ARG A 134 -5.14 3.76 -16.81
C ARG A 134 -3.85 2.97 -17.04
N VAL A 135 -3.74 1.78 -16.45
CA VAL A 135 -2.63 0.87 -16.72
C VAL A 135 -2.69 0.43 -18.18
N PRO A 136 -1.61 0.55 -18.98
CA PRO A 136 -1.62 0.16 -20.38
C PRO A 136 -2.06 -1.29 -20.59
N LYS A 137 -2.86 -1.54 -21.63
CA LYS A 137 -3.24 -2.92 -21.99
C LYS A 137 -2.00 -3.70 -22.40
N GLY A 138 -1.84 -4.88 -21.82
CA GLY A 138 -0.69 -5.75 -22.12
C GLY A 138 0.51 -5.51 -21.19
N SER A 139 0.41 -4.60 -20.21
CA SER A 139 1.41 -4.53 -19.15
C SER A 139 1.54 -5.87 -18.45
N SER A 140 2.76 -6.33 -18.31
CA SER A 140 3.09 -7.58 -17.64
C SER A 140 3.48 -7.31 -16.19
N GLU A 141 3.59 -8.39 -15.43
CA GLU A 141 4.13 -8.35 -14.07
C GLU A 141 5.50 -7.66 -14.06
N ARG A 142 5.70 -6.75 -13.10
CA ARG A 142 6.92 -5.95 -12.94
C ARG A 142 7.36 -5.16 -14.21
N SER A 143 6.42 -4.84 -15.09
CA SER A 143 6.74 -4.04 -16.30
C SER A 143 7.03 -2.56 -15.99
N ASP A 144 6.65 -2.09 -14.81
CA ASP A 144 6.96 -0.76 -14.28
C ASP A 144 7.34 -0.88 -12.80
N PRO A 145 8.54 -1.42 -12.47
CA PRO A 145 8.93 -1.72 -11.09
C PRO A 145 9.06 -0.44 -10.25
N ILE A 146 8.96 -0.61 -8.93
CA ILE A 146 9.10 0.51 -7.96
C ILE A 146 10.40 1.27 -8.20
N ARG A 147 11.50 0.57 -8.46
CA ARG A 147 12.79 1.18 -8.79
C ARG A 147 12.70 2.18 -9.96
N SER A 148 11.91 1.88 -10.98
CA SER A 148 11.69 2.82 -12.09
C SER A 148 10.88 4.05 -11.68
N ALA A 149 9.97 3.91 -10.73
CA ALA A 149 9.18 5.02 -10.20
C ALA A 149 10.01 5.95 -9.31
N LEU A 150 11.04 5.42 -8.65
CA LEU A 150 11.98 6.13 -7.78
C LEU A 150 13.23 6.62 -8.51
N TYR A 151 13.17 6.75 -9.80
CA TYR A 151 14.31 6.94 -10.75
C TYR A 151 15.25 8.12 -10.46
N SER A 152 14.94 9.02 -9.54
CA SER A 152 15.78 10.17 -9.20
C SER A 152 16.69 9.93 -7.99
N GLU A 153 16.64 8.76 -7.37
CA GLU A 153 17.42 8.46 -6.17
C GLU A 153 18.49 7.42 -6.47
N ASP A 154 19.74 7.80 -6.19
CA ASP A 154 20.92 6.91 -6.26
C ASP A 154 21.10 6.11 -4.95
N ASP A 155 20.13 6.16 -4.03
CA ASP A 155 20.19 5.48 -2.73
C ASP A 155 19.50 4.12 -2.82
N ASP A 156 20.30 3.09 -3.08
CA ASP A 156 19.82 1.70 -3.15
C ASP A 156 19.18 1.23 -1.83
N ASP A 157 19.70 1.67 -0.67
CA ASP A 157 19.14 1.30 0.64
C ASP A 157 17.72 1.87 0.82
N PHE A 158 17.47 3.08 0.32
CA PHE A 158 16.14 3.68 0.33
C PHE A 158 15.16 2.92 -0.59
N ILE A 159 15.61 2.60 -1.80
CA ILE A 159 14.79 1.84 -2.76
C ILE A 159 14.45 0.47 -2.19
N ASP A 160 15.42 -0.24 -1.65
CA ASP A 160 15.23 -1.55 -1.02
C ASP A 160 14.28 -1.46 0.18
N PHE A 161 14.38 -0.39 1.00
CA PHE A 161 13.44 -0.17 2.09
C PHE A 161 11.99 -0.01 1.59
N VAL A 162 11.76 0.78 0.54
CA VAL A 162 10.42 0.95 -0.05
C VAL A 162 9.92 -0.37 -0.64
N GLU A 163 10.77 -1.12 -1.34
CA GLU A 163 10.43 -2.43 -1.89
C GLU A 163 10.08 -3.43 -0.78
N VAL A 164 10.88 -3.54 0.28
CA VAL A 164 10.63 -4.44 1.43
C VAL A 164 9.35 -4.05 2.19
N SER A 165 9.07 -2.75 2.34
CA SER A 165 7.82 -2.27 2.96
C SER A 165 6.58 -2.62 2.14
N SER A 166 6.77 -3.08 0.89
CA SER A 166 5.72 -3.42 -0.08
C SER A 166 5.47 -4.94 -0.17
N TYR A 167 6.06 -5.74 0.71
CA TYR A 167 5.85 -7.18 0.88
C TYR A 167 5.47 -7.48 2.34
#